data_94e63d4527d046b5dee499c8e475440a
#
_entry.id   94e63d4527d046b5dee499c8e475440a
#
_cell.length_a   1.000
_cell.length_b   1.000
_cell.length_c   1.000
_cell.angle_alpha   90.00
_cell.angle_beta   90.00
_cell.angle_gamma   90.00
#
_symmetry.space_group_name_H-M   'P 1'
#
loop_
_entity.id
_entity.type
_entity.pdbx_description
1 polymer ?
#
loop_
_entity_poly.entity_id
_entity_poly.type
_entity_poly.pdbx_seq_one_letter_code
_entity_poly.pdbx_strand_id
1 'polypeptide(L)'
;LTHLFANNMTSRNGGHILNVASLAAWTPIPNQNVYAATKAYVLSFTQALHDELKASKSGVTVTALCPGYTATKMMDNPAQGGKLLVPSSMLQSPREVAEQGIEACLAGRSTIVTGLANRITVAITRLFSKMALAKIAGRYYRSNMH
;
A
#
# COMPACT_ATOMS: atom_id res chain seq x y z
N LEU A 1 6.13 11.88 11.40
CA LEU A 1 5.14 11.41 12.38
C LEU A 1 5.47 9.97 12.81
N THR A 2 5.51 8.98 11.91
CA THR A 2 5.80 7.55 12.22
C THR A 2 7.08 7.38 13.03
N HIS A 3 8.17 8.05 12.66
CA HIS A 3 9.45 7.99 13.38
C HIS A 3 9.35 8.50 14.83
N LEU A 4 8.59 9.57 15.04
CA LEU A 4 8.38 10.13 16.39
C LEU A 4 7.57 9.16 17.27
N PHE A 5 6.53 8.53 16.71
CA PHE A 5 5.78 7.52 17.43
C PHE A 5 6.60 6.27 17.73
N ALA A 6 7.42 5.80 16.77
CA ALA A 6 8.28 4.66 16.98
C ALA A 6 9.26 4.88 18.14
N ASN A 7 9.91 6.06 18.20
CA ASN A 7 10.80 6.41 19.31
C ASN A 7 10.08 6.45 20.65
N ASN A 8 8.88 7.06 20.71
CA ASN A 8 8.08 7.11 21.92
C ASN A 8 7.62 5.71 22.37
N MET A 9 7.24 4.84 21.44
CA MET A 9 6.84 3.46 21.74
C MET A 9 8.03 2.62 22.21
N THR A 10 9.22 2.82 21.64
CA THR A 10 10.45 2.14 22.09
C THR A 10 10.73 2.43 23.56
N SER A 11 10.56 3.68 24.00
CA SER A 11 10.74 4.05 25.41
C SER A 11 9.68 3.47 26.36
N ARG A 12 8.58 2.93 25.81
CA ARG A 12 7.45 2.32 26.54
C ARG A 12 7.37 0.80 26.35
N ASN A 13 8.46 0.16 25.99
CA ASN A 13 8.58 -1.29 25.80
C ASN A 13 7.80 -1.89 24.62
N GLY A 14 7.53 -1.12 23.58
CA GLY A 14 7.03 -1.65 22.32
C GLY A 14 5.70 -1.07 21.84
N GLY A 15 5.26 -1.56 20.70
CA GLY A 15 4.01 -1.14 20.08
C GLY A 15 3.92 -1.53 18.60
N HIS A 16 2.77 -1.22 18.00
CA HIS A 16 2.50 -1.52 16.59
C HIS A 16 2.06 -0.26 15.85
N ILE A 17 2.64 -0.02 14.69
CA ILE A 17 2.29 1.09 13.79
C ILE A 17 1.84 0.52 12.45
N LEU A 18 0.69 0.96 11.96
CA LEU A 18 0.16 0.62 10.64
C LEU A 18 0.19 1.84 9.74
N ASN A 19 1.05 1.82 8.73
CA ASN A 19 1.12 2.84 7.70
C ASN A 19 0.32 2.42 6.46
N VAL A 20 -0.60 3.27 6.00
CA VAL A 20 -1.45 2.96 4.84
C VAL A 20 -0.78 3.42 3.55
N ALA A 21 -0.19 2.46 2.84
CA ALA A 21 0.32 2.62 1.48
C ALA A 21 -0.78 2.39 0.43
N SER A 22 -0.53 1.60 -0.60
CA SER A 22 -1.48 1.20 -1.65
C SER A 22 -0.86 0.11 -2.54
N LEU A 23 -1.68 -0.60 -3.30
CA LEU A 23 -1.24 -1.40 -4.44
C LEU A 23 -0.46 -0.54 -5.47
N ALA A 24 -0.83 0.73 -5.62
CA ALA A 24 -0.14 1.71 -6.47
C ALA A 24 1.35 1.93 -6.11
N ALA A 25 1.77 1.56 -4.90
CA ALA A 25 3.17 1.64 -4.48
C ALA A 25 4.12 0.74 -5.29
N TRP A 26 3.58 -0.28 -5.94
CA TRP A 26 4.36 -1.29 -6.66
C TRP A 26 4.58 -0.96 -8.14
N THR A 27 3.77 -0.05 -8.69
CA THR A 27 3.75 0.24 -10.13
C THR A 27 3.71 1.74 -10.39
N PRO A 28 4.57 2.30 -11.27
CA PRO A 28 4.40 3.66 -11.75
C PRO A 28 3.10 3.78 -12.56
N ILE A 29 2.24 4.72 -12.19
CA ILE A 29 0.92 4.90 -12.82
C ILE A 29 0.88 6.27 -13.50
N PRO A 30 0.91 6.35 -14.84
CA PRO A 30 0.67 7.58 -15.58
C PRO A 30 -0.69 8.19 -15.20
N ASN A 31 -0.75 9.53 -15.15
CA ASN A 31 -1.88 10.35 -14.65
C ASN A 31 -2.16 10.25 -13.14
N GLN A 32 -1.52 9.30 -12.44
CA GLN A 32 -1.51 9.20 -10.97
C GLN A 32 -0.07 9.12 -10.43
N ASN A 33 0.87 9.73 -11.13
CA ASN A 33 2.30 9.63 -10.84
C ASN A 33 2.67 10.11 -9.43
N VAL A 34 2.14 11.24 -8.98
CA VAL A 34 2.37 11.77 -7.63
C VAL A 34 1.80 10.83 -6.58
N TYR A 35 0.57 10.36 -6.78
CA TYR A 35 -0.05 9.39 -5.87
C TYR A 35 0.77 8.10 -5.75
N ALA A 36 1.11 7.49 -6.88
CA ALA A 36 1.92 6.26 -6.91
C ALA A 36 3.29 6.48 -6.24
N ALA A 37 3.95 7.61 -6.52
CA ALA A 37 5.23 7.96 -5.92
C ALA A 37 5.13 8.15 -4.40
N THR A 38 4.09 8.84 -3.90
CA THR A 38 3.88 9.01 -2.45
C THR A 38 3.62 7.69 -1.75
N LYS A 39 2.87 6.78 -2.39
CA LYS A 39 2.59 5.45 -1.83
C LYS A 39 3.81 4.52 -1.88
N ALA A 40 4.66 4.64 -2.92
CA ALA A 40 5.95 3.95 -2.98
C ALA A 40 6.91 4.44 -1.89
N TYR A 41 6.94 5.74 -1.62
CA TYR A 41 7.67 6.30 -0.49
C TYR A 41 7.22 5.69 0.84
N VAL A 42 5.90 5.68 1.12
CA VAL A 42 5.36 5.11 2.36
C VAL A 42 5.72 3.63 2.49
N LEU A 43 5.63 2.85 1.42
CA LEU A 43 5.99 1.43 1.43
C LEU A 43 7.48 1.24 1.73
N SER A 44 8.36 1.90 0.98
CA SER A 44 9.82 1.77 1.14
C SER A 44 10.29 2.24 2.52
N PHE A 45 9.79 3.40 2.97
CA PHE A 45 10.06 3.94 4.30
C PHE A 45 9.65 2.96 5.41
N THR A 46 8.44 2.39 5.30
CA THR A 46 7.92 1.48 6.32
C THR A 46 8.73 0.19 6.39
N GLN A 47 9.12 -0.35 5.23
CA GLN A 47 9.93 -1.56 5.17
C GLN A 47 11.33 -1.36 5.77
N ALA A 48 11.98 -0.24 5.46
CA ALA A 48 13.28 0.10 6.04
C ALA A 48 13.19 0.28 7.55
N LEU A 49 12.23 1.09 8.02
CA LEU A 49 12.02 1.33 9.45
C LEU A 49 11.65 0.04 10.22
N HIS A 50 10.89 -0.87 9.60
CA HIS A 50 10.59 -2.16 10.19
C HIS A 50 11.87 -2.96 10.49
N ASP A 51 12.79 -3.03 9.53
CA ASP A 51 14.06 -3.74 9.68
C ASP A 51 14.97 -3.10 10.74
N GLU A 52 15.09 -1.78 10.74
CA GLU A 52 15.84 -1.01 11.73
C GLU A 52 15.33 -1.27 13.16
N LEU A 53 14.02 -1.20 13.37
CA LEU A 53 13.40 -1.44 14.68
C LEU A 53 13.54 -2.89 15.14
N LYS A 54 13.48 -3.83 14.22
CA LYS A 54 13.72 -5.26 14.48
C LYS A 54 15.18 -5.51 14.86
N ALA A 55 16.12 -4.94 14.12
CA ALA A 55 17.56 -5.08 14.38
C ALA A 55 17.95 -4.50 15.75
N SER A 56 17.36 -3.38 16.14
CA SER A 56 17.58 -2.74 17.45
C SER A 56 16.83 -3.40 18.61
N LYS A 57 16.03 -4.44 18.35
CA LYS A 57 15.19 -5.12 19.36
C LYS A 57 14.31 -4.16 20.16
N SER A 58 13.79 -3.13 19.50
CA SER A 58 13.02 -2.04 20.12
C SER A 58 11.68 -2.48 20.74
N GLY A 59 11.18 -3.66 20.40
CA GLY A 59 9.82 -4.10 20.73
C GLY A 59 8.72 -3.43 19.87
N VAL A 60 9.08 -2.50 18.98
CA VAL A 60 8.14 -1.82 18.07
C VAL A 60 8.16 -2.48 16.71
N THR A 61 6.96 -2.66 16.14
CA THR A 61 6.81 -3.11 14.74
C THR A 61 6.07 -2.07 13.91
N VAL A 62 6.47 -1.94 12.66
CA VAL A 62 5.81 -1.04 11.70
C VAL A 62 5.41 -1.85 10.48
N THR A 63 4.14 -1.74 10.07
CA THR A 63 3.55 -2.51 8.96
C THR A 63 3.06 -1.60 7.86
N ALA A 64 3.41 -1.88 6.60
CA ALA A 64 2.84 -1.21 5.43
C ALA A 64 1.60 -1.97 4.97
N LEU A 65 0.42 -1.35 5.05
CA LEU A 65 -0.81 -1.84 4.46
C LEU A 65 -0.93 -1.35 3.02
N CYS A 66 -1.02 -2.28 2.07
CA CYS A 66 -1.14 -2.01 0.64
C CYS A 66 -2.51 -2.49 0.13
N PRO A 67 -3.57 -1.71 0.29
CA PRO A 67 -4.88 -2.05 -0.27
C PRO A 67 -4.88 -1.95 -1.79
N GLY A 68 -5.72 -2.80 -2.43
CA GLY A 68 -6.19 -2.58 -3.78
C GLY A 68 -7.36 -1.59 -3.83
N TYR A 69 -8.25 -1.79 -4.81
CA TYR A 69 -9.48 -0.99 -4.91
C TYR A 69 -10.38 -1.30 -3.71
N THR A 70 -10.75 -0.25 -2.99
CA THR A 70 -11.56 -0.35 -1.77
C THR A 70 -12.77 0.57 -1.91
N ALA A 71 -13.96 0.07 -1.58
CA ALA A 71 -15.22 0.80 -1.68
C ALA A 71 -15.28 1.97 -0.68
N THR A 72 -14.65 3.08 -1.02
CA THR A 72 -14.58 4.29 -0.20
C THR A 72 -14.94 5.52 -1.04
N LYS A 73 -15.29 6.63 -0.37
CA LYS A 73 -15.54 7.93 -1.01
C LYS A 73 -14.36 8.45 -1.85
N MET A 74 -13.17 7.91 -1.65
CA MET A 74 -12.00 8.26 -2.46
C MET A 74 -12.16 7.83 -3.92
N MET A 75 -12.93 6.77 -4.21
CA MET A 75 -13.21 6.32 -5.57
C MET A 75 -14.14 7.27 -6.35
N ASP A 76 -14.88 8.11 -5.63
CA ASP A 76 -15.78 9.09 -6.24
C ASP A 76 -15.08 10.43 -6.55
N ASN A 77 -13.78 10.56 -6.21
CA ASN A 77 -13.04 11.81 -6.36
C ASN A 77 -12.54 12.00 -7.80
N PRO A 78 -13.06 12.98 -8.57
CA PRO A 78 -12.62 13.25 -9.95
C PRO A 78 -11.14 13.58 -10.07
N ALA A 79 -10.52 14.16 -9.03
CA ALA A 79 -9.09 14.51 -9.01
C ALA A 79 -8.17 13.27 -9.00
N GLN A 80 -8.71 12.08 -8.78
CA GLN A 80 -7.96 10.82 -8.80
C GLN A 80 -8.17 10.00 -10.09
N GLY A 81 -8.63 10.63 -11.16
CA GLY A 81 -8.72 9.99 -12.47
C GLY A 81 -10.13 9.63 -12.93
N GLY A 82 -11.18 10.20 -12.28
CA GLY A 82 -12.57 9.96 -12.67
C GLY A 82 -13.12 8.61 -12.19
N LYS A 83 -14.33 8.26 -12.62
CA LYS A 83 -14.94 6.96 -12.33
C LYS A 83 -14.17 5.84 -13.02
N LEU A 84 -13.18 5.29 -12.34
CA LEU A 84 -12.53 4.07 -12.81
C LEU A 84 -13.57 2.94 -12.73
N LEU A 85 -13.91 2.35 -13.87
CA LEU A 85 -14.78 1.16 -13.92
C LEU A 85 -13.99 -0.04 -13.37
N VAL A 86 -14.05 -0.22 -12.07
CA VAL A 86 -13.43 -1.36 -11.40
C VAL A 86 -14.47 -2.49 -11.32
N PRO A 87 -14.16 -3.69 -11.84
CA PRO A 87 -15.03 -4.85 -11.65
C PRO A 87 -15.33 -5.08 -10.16
N SER A 88 -16.57 -5.37 -9.83
CA SER A 88 -17.00 -5.60 -8.44
C SER A 88 -16.19 -6.71 -7.74
N SER A 89 -15.72 -7.69 -8.50
CA SER A 89 -14.84 -8.77 -8.01
C SER A 89 -13.46 -8.32 -7.55
N MET A 90 -13.01 -7.12 -7.95
CA MET A 90 -11.74 -6.51 -7.53
C MET A 90 -11.91 -5.50 -6.40
N LEU A 91 -13.15 -5.21 -6.01
CA LEU A 91 -13.49 -4.21 -5.00
C LEU A 91 -13.57 -4.89 -3.63
N GLN A 92 -12.75 -4.46 -2.70
CA GLN A 92 -12.78 -4.91 -1.30
C GLN A 92 -13.62 -3.96 -0.44
N SER A 93 -14.27 -4.49 0.58
CA SER A 93 -14.89 -3.64 1.59
C SER A 93 -13.83 -2.97 2.48
N PRO A 94 -14.08 -1.75 2.98
CA PRO A 94 -13.18 -1.09 3.94
C PRO A 94 -12.93 -1.93 5.19
N ARG A 95 -13.94 -2.68 5.64
CA ARG A 95 -13.86 -3.55 6.80
C ARG A 95 -12.85 -4.69 6.58
N GLU A 96 -12.97 -5.43 5.49
CA GLU A 96 -12.05 -6.53 5.15
C GLU A 96 -10.59 -6.04 5.04
N VAL A 97 -10.39 -4.86 4.45
CA VAL A 97 -9.06 -4.25 4.34
C VAL A 97 -8.50 -3.90 5.72
N ALA A 98 -9.33 -3.34 6.60
CA ALA A 98 -8.94 -2.97 7.95
C ALA A 98 -8.61 -4.23 8.79
N GLU A 99 -9.45 -5.24 8.76
CA GLU A 99 -9.24 -6.50 9.48
C GLU A 99 -7.93 -7.17 9.08
N GLN A 100 -7.68 -7.34 7.76
CA GLN A 100 -6.41 -7.90 7.25
C GLN A 100 -5.20 -7.03 7.65
N GLY A 101 -5.35 -5.70 7.63
CA GLY A 101 -4.29 -4.77 8.01
C GLY A 101 -3.93 -4.87 9.48
N ILE A 102 -4.93 -4.87 10.36
CA ILE A 102 -4.75 -4.97 11.81
C ILE A 102 -4.15 -6.33 12.18
N GLU A 103 -4.68 -7.42 11.64
CA GLU A 103 -4.13 -8.77 11.86
C GLU A 103 -2.65 -8.85 11.48
N ALA A 104 -2.28 -8.36 10.31
CA ALA A 104 -0.89 -8.35 9.85
C ALA A 104 0.01 -7.46 10.74
N CYS A 105 -0.52 -6.33 11.20
CA CYS A 105 0.16 -5.40 12.09
C CYS A 105 0.46 -6.04 13.44
N LEU A 106 -0.53 -6.65 14.06
CA LEU A 106 -0.39 -7.37 15.34
C LEU A 106 0.52 -8.60 15.22
N ALA A 107 0.51 -9.26 14.05
CA ALA A 107 1.44 -10.34 13.75
C ALA A 107 2.87 -9.88 13.44
N GLY A 108 3.17 -8.58 13.50
CA GLY A 108 4.49 -8.01 13.26
C GLY A 108 4.99 -8.17 11.83
N ARG A 109 4.11 -8.20 10.83
CA ARG A 109 4.50 -8.28 9.42
C ARG A 109 4.99 -6.92 8.91
N SER A 110 6.05 -6.90 8.10
CA SER A 110 6.54 -5.64 7.50
C SER A 110 5.59 -5.08 6.44
N THR A 111 4.85 -5.95 5.75
CA THR A 111 3.99 -5.56 4.62
C THR A 111 2.81 -6.53 4.49
N ILE A 112 1.65 -5.99 4.19
CA ILE A 112 0.45 -6.75 3.80
C ILE A 112 -0.16 -6.14 2.53
N VAL A 113 -0.36 -6.97 1.52
CA VAL A 113 -1.20 -6.67 0.35
C VAL A 113 -2.53 -7.37 0.55
N THR A 114 -3.62 -6.62 0.58
CA THR A 114 -4.95 -7.17 0.84
C THR A 114 -5.56 -7.80 -0.41
N GLY A 115 -6.21 -8.95 -0.24
CA GLY A 115 -6.84 -9.71 -1.32
C GLY A 115 -5.84 -10.56 -2.12
N LEU A 116 -6.26 -11.80 -2.42
CA LEU A 116 -5.41 -12.77 -3.12
C LEU A 116 -5.02 -12.32 -4.53
N ALA A 117 -5.97 -11.78 -5.29
CA ALA A 117 -5.72 -11.27 -6.65
C ALA A 117 -4.66 -10.15 -6.65
N ASN A 118 -4.73 -9.23 -5.67
CA ASN A 118 -3.75 -8.16 -5.52
C ASN A 118 -2.35 -8.69 -5.18
N ARG A 119 -2.27 -9.74 -4.34
CA ARG A 119 -1.00 -10.42 -4.01
C ARG A 119 -0.36 -11.03 -5.24
N ILE A 120 -1.15 -11.71 -6.08
CA ILE A 120 -0.69 -12.29 -7.35
C ILE A 120 -0.21 -11.17 -8.29
N THR A 121 -0.98 -10.09 -8.41
CA THR A 121 -0.59 -8.92 -9.20
C THR A 121 0.76 -8.36 -8.76
N VAL A 122 0.97 -8.15 -7.46
CA VAL A 122 2.27 -7.68 -6.94
C VAL A 122 3.39 -8.67 -7.23
N ALA A 123 3.16 -9.97 -7.10
CA ALA A 123 4.17 -10.97 -7.42
C ALA A 123 4.58 -10.90 -8.91
N ILE A 124 3.61 -10.75 -9.80
CA ILE A 124 3.85 -10.60 -11.24
C ILE A 124 4.59 -9.28 -11.54
N THR A 125 4.20 -8.15 -10.93
CA THR A 125 4.86 -6.87 -11.21
C THR A 125 6.34 -6.86 -10.85
N ARG A 126 6.78 -7.70 -9.93
CA ARG A 126 8.21 -7.85 -9.57
C ARG A 126 9.07 -8.43 -10.70
N LEU A 127 8.46 -9.11 -11.66
CA LEU A 127 9.16 -9.72 -12.80
C LEU A 127 9.41 -8.73 -13.96
N PHE A 128 8.81 -7.53 -13.90
CA PHE A 128 8.89 -6.54 -14.96
C PHE A 128 9.66 -5.28 -14.53
N SER A 129 10.32 -4.65 -15.51
CA SER A 129 10.92 -3.35 -15.26
C SER A 129 9.87 -2.28 -14.97
N LYS A 130 10.20 -1.29 -14.15
CA LYS A 130 9.30 -0.17 -13.83
C LYS A 130 8.80 0.55 -15.09
N MET A 131 9.63 0.67 -16.13
CA MET A 131 9.25 1.29 -17.39
C MET A 131 8.25 0.44 -18.17
N ALA A 132 8.39 -0.90 -18.18
CA ALA A 132 7.40 -1.78 -18.81
C ALA A 132 6.04 -1.68 -18.10
N LEU A 133 6.03 -1.68 -16.77
CA LEU A 133 4.82 -1.50 -15.96
C LEU A 133 4.15 -0.15 -16.23
N ALA A 134 4.93 0.93 -16.32
CA ALA A 134 4.40 2.26 -16.65
C ALA A 134 3.71 2.30 -18.02
N LYS A 135 4.29 1.64 -19.02
CA LYS A 135 3.69 1.54 -20.37
C LYS A 135 2.37 0.75 -20.35
N ILE A 136 2.33 -0.38 -19.63
CA ILE A 136 1.12 -1.22 -19.49
C ILE A 136 0.02 -0.44 -18.74
N ALA A 137 0.35 0.12 -17.59
CA ALA A 137 -0.58 0.93 -16.80
C ALA A 137 -1.10 2.13 -17.60
N GLY A 138 -0.21 2.83 -18.31
CA GLY A 138 -0.59 3.98 -19.14
C GLY A 138 -1.54 3.63 -20.27
N ARG A 139 -1.40 2.46 -20.89
CA ARG A 139 -2.37 1.96 -21.89
C ARG A 139 -3.73 1.70 -21.26
N TYR A 140 -3.75 0.98 -20.13
CA TYR A 140 -4.98 0.65 -19.40
C TYR A 140 -5.74 1.91 -18.96
N TYR A 141 -5.05 2.87 -18.36
CA TYR A 141 -5.69 4.12 -17.91
C TYR A 141 -6.22 4.97 -19.07
N ARG A 142 -5.48 5.08 -20.20
CA ARG A 142 -5.95 5.83 -21.36
C ARG A 142 -7.16 5.20 -22.04
N SER A 143 -7.32 3.88 -22.01
CA SER A 143 -8.47 3.20 -22.60
C SER A 143 -9.73 3.22 -21.71
N ASN A 144 -9.58 3.47 -20.39
CA ASN A 144 -10.68 3.40 -19.43
C ASN A 144 -11.01 4.76 -18.78
N MET A 145 -10.34 5.84 -19.17
CA MET A 145 -10.66 7.21 -18.75
C MET A 145 -11.40 7.92 -19.89
N HIS A 146 -12.73 7.87 -19.82
CA HIS A 146 -13.62 8.70 -20.63
C HIS A 146 -14.61 9.43 -19.72
#